data_8733d0ea038944fe790fb937a421a84c
#
_entry.id   8733d0ea038944fe790fb937a421a84c
#
_cell.length_a   1.000
_cell.length_b   1.000
_cell.length_c   1.000
_cell.angle_alpha   90.00
_cell.angle_beta   90.00
_cell.angle_gamma   90.00
#
_symmetry.space_group_name_H-M   'P 1'
#
loop_
_entity.id
_entity.type
_entity.pdbx_description
1 polymer ?
#
loop_
_entity_poly.entity_id
_entity_poly.type
_entity_poly.pdbx_seq_one_letter_code
_entity_poly.pdbx_strand_id
1 'polypeptide(L)'
;MSVFKNLFILWSLFLFMSSCNNNTNDFIEISREKYSNQLYGFWLGQSIANWTGLITEMDKIGNIGDIKTGSFYTREDWGGIDLRSIWEDQSIDKSNIRIDYSLRSEEEVWGSDDDTDIEYMYQFLLNYFDTSILSPSQIREGWIKHIKAEEENYLWVSNQRAFDLMNQGILPPETGEPSNNEFYNMIDAQLTTEIFGLFSPTRPEFAIRMAELPIKTTARGEAQEIAEFYVRMHSLASNPKEFNSTKENIFWIANESRKYLSDNNYPAKMYDFTEGLYNSGIKWEQARDSIYSRYQVEQKDGYDITSKNLYCNGCFAAGINFASSLVSLFYGEGDIKKTIKIGTLSGWDSDNPTSTWGGLIGFLIGKEMIEREFNTNFSSKFNIHRTRQNFPNKGIDSFIHMAAEGIKVVDRVVEEELKGEINLIKNTWLIPVK
;
A
#
# COMPACT_ATOMS: atom_id res chain seq x y z
N MET A 1 -17.78 27.90 -86.68
CA MET A 1 -16.48 27.28 -86.37
C MET A 1 -16.01 27.81 -85.00
N SER A 2 -15.68 26.91 -84.17
CA SER A 2 -15.01 27.13 -82.87
C SER A 2 -15.88 27.62 -81.72
N VAL A 3 -16.56 26.69 -81.10
CA VAL A 3 -16.97 26.71 -79.64
C VAL A 3 -16.64 25.34 -79.15
N PHE A 4 -15.47 25.19 -78.49
CA PHE A 4 -15.12 24.05 -77.64
C PHE A 4 -13.68 24.26 -77.07
N LYS A 5 -13.58 25.04 -76.06
CA LYS A 5 -12.43 25.04 -75.10
C LYS A 5 -12.82 25.88 -73.89
N ASN A 6 -13.40 25.27 -72.91
CA ASN A 6 -13.40 25.73 -71.49
C ASN A 6 -14.35 24.85 -70.70
N LEU A 7 -13.97 23.60 -70.51
CA LEU A 7 -14.68 22.73 -69.55
C LEU A 7 -13.73 21.61 -69.03
N PHE A 8 -12.57 22.01 -68.53
CA PHE A 8 -11.61 21.03 -67.97
C PHE A 8 -10.73 21.60 -66.84
N ILE A 9 -11.20 22.60 -66.10
CA ILE A 9 -10.47 23.11 -64.94
C ILE A 9 -11.49 23.37 -63.75
N LEU A 10 -12.18 22.35 -63.28
CA LEU A 10 -12.99 22.47 -62.08
C LEU A 10 -13.20 21.10 -61.39
N TRP A 11 -12.30 20.11 -61.60
CA TRP A 11 -12.42 18.79 -60.96
C TRP A 11 -11.15 18.32 -60.26
N SER A 12 -10.25 19.21 -59.87
CA SER A 12 -9.01 18.87 -59.14
C SER A 12 -8.82 19.59 -57.79
N LEU A 13 -9.91 20.09 -57.16
CA LEU A 13 -9.83 20.80 -55.87
C LEU A 13 -10.75 20.20 -54.78
N PHE A 14 -11.18 18.92 -54.95
CA PHE A 14 -12.01 18.26 -53.92
C PHE A 14 -11.46 16.89 -53.44
N LEU A 15 -10.13 16.73 -53.44
CA LEU A 15 -9.49 15.47 -53.03
C LEU A 15 -8.34 15.69 -52.02
N PHE A 16 -8.47 16.70 -51.15
CA PHE A 16 -7.49 16.88 -50.05
C PHE A 16 -8.17 17.34 -48.78
N MET A 17 -9.28 16.68 -48.38
CA MET A 17 -9.77 16.74 -46.97
C MET A 17 -10.38 15.39 -46.58
N SER A 18 -9.55 14.37 -46.60
CA SER A 18 -9.83 13.10 -45.93
C SER A 18 -8.49 12.54 -45.45
N SER A 19 -7.89 13.24 -44.50
CA SER A 19 -6.70 12.75 -43.87
C SER A 19 -6.84 12.99 -42.37
N CYS A 20 -6.86 11.88 -41.67
CA CYS A 20 -6.51 11.71 -40.27
C CYS A 20 -7.46 12.30 -39.23
N ASN A 21 -8.50 11.57 -38.91
CA ASN A 21 -8.88 11.42 -37.51
C ASN A 21 -8.50 10.01 -37.04
N ASN A 22 -7.22 9.72 -36.98
CA ASN A 22 -6.68 8.77 -36.00
C ASN A 22 -6.30 9.60 -34.78
N ASN A 23 -7.27 10.05 -34.02
CA ASN A 23 -7.06 10.42 -32.64
C ASN A 23 -6.78 9.13 -31.83
N THR A 24 -5.57 8.59 -31.95
CA THR A 24 -4.98 7.89 -30.83
C THR A 24 -4.84 8.95 -29.76
N ASN A 25 -5.56 8.81 -28.65
CA ASN A 25 -5.32 9.65 -27.48
C ASN A 25 -3.88 9.41 -27.06
N ASP A 26 -2.98 10.33 -27.39
CA ASP A 26 -1.58 10.27 -26.98
C ASP A 26 -1.42 10.53 -25.47
N PHE A 27 -2.53 10.83 -24.77
CA PHE A 27 -2.58 11.16 -23.35
C PHE A 27 -3.69 10.41 -22.63
N ILE A 28 -3.40 10.05 -21.39
CA ILE A 28 -4.37 9.63 -20.39
C ILE A 28 -4.81 10.89 -19.64
N GLU A 29 -6.12 11.18 -19.63
CA GLU A 29 -6.70 12.29 -18.87
C GLU A 29 -7.22 11.78 -17.52
N ILE A 30 -6.74 12.37 -16.41
CA ILE A 30 -7.14 11.99 -15.04
C ILE A 30 -7.65 13.24 -14.32
N SER A 31 -8.86 13.16 -13.72
CA SER A 31 -9.43 14.23 -12.92
C SER A 31 -8.71 14.38 -11.59
N ARG A 32 -8.18 15.57 -11.30
CA ARG A 32 -7.51 15.90 -10.03
C ARG A 32 -8.49 15.91 -8.86
N GLU A 33 -9.74 16.35 -9.08
CA GLU A 33 -10.79 16.32 -8.06
C GLU A 33 -11.15 14.89 -7.66
N LYS A 34 -11.40 14.02 -8.66
CA LYS A 34 -11.64 12.61 -8.40
C LYS A 34 -10.47 11.97 -7.68
N TYR A 35 -9.25 12.27 -8.10
CA TYR A 35 -8.03 11.73 -7.50
C TYR A 35 -7.84 12.20 -6.05
N SER A 36 -8.15 13.45 -5.74
CA SER A 36 -8.13 13.97 -4.37
C SER A 36 -9.13 13.22 -3.47
N ASN A 37 -10.32 12.92 -3.96
CA ASN A 37 -11.29 12.09 -3.25
C ASN A 37 -10.78 10.64 -3.07
N GLN A 38 -10.09 10.10 -4.06
CA GLN A 38 -9.46 8.78 -3.98
C GLN A 38 -8.32 8.75 -2.96
N LEU A 39 -7.46 9.78 -2.90
CA LEU A 39 -6.43 9.92 -1.87
C LEU A 39 -7.04 10.07 -0.46
N TYR A 40 -8.13 10.81 -0.33
CA TYR A 40 -8.87 10.82 0.93
C TYR A 40 -9.36 9.42 1.30
N GLY A 41 -9.93 8.70 0.32
CA GLY A 41 -10.38 7.31 0.50
C GLY A 41 -9.25 6.37 0.91
N PHE A 42 -8.04 6.56 0.36
CA PHE A 42 -6.84 5.82 0.78
C PHE A 42 -6.56 6.01 2.28
N TRP A 43 -6.39 7.27 2.73
CA TRP A 43 -6.08 7.55 4.13
C TRP A 43 -7.17 7.10 5.11
N LEU A 44 -8.44 7.28 4.74
CA LEU A 44 -9.56 6.81 5.56
C LEU A 44 -9.65 5.30 5.61
N GLY A 45 -9.56 4.64 4.45
CA GLY A 45 -9.64 3.18 4.34
C GLY A 45 -8.48 2.50 5.06
N GLN A 46 -7.26 3.02 4.91
CA GLN A 46 -6.06 2.58 5.62
C GLN A 46 -6.23 2.73 7.14
N SER A 47 -6.70 3.89 7.62
CA SER A 47 -6.89 4.13 9.05
C SER A 47 -7.95 3.20 9.67
N ILE A 48 -9.10 2.99 9.01
CA ILE A 48 -10.12 2.04 9.49
C ILE A 48 -9.52 0.63 9.57
N ALA A 49 -8.81 0.24 8.54
CA ALA A 49 -8.28 -1.10 8.39
C ALA A 49 -7.14 -1.38 9.38
N ASN A 50 -6.17 -0.48 9.51
CA ASN A 50 -5.08 -0.57 10.47
C ASN A 50 -5.61 -0.72 11.90
N TRP A 51 -6.44 0.23 12.38
CA TRP A 51 -6.99 0.18 13.74
C TRP A 51 -7.90 -1.03 14.00
N THR A 52 -8.45 -1.64 12.96
CA THR A 52 -9.22 -2.89 13.08
C THR A 52 -8.29 -4.09 13.16
N GLY A 53 -7.26 -4.14 12.31
CA GLY A 53 -6.25 -5.21 12.30
C GLY A 53 -5.42 -5.26 13.58
N LEU A 54 -5.07 -4.08 14.13
CA LEU A 54 -4.31 -3.93 15.36
C LEU A 54 -4.96 -4.62 16.58
N ILE A 55 -6.27 -4.87 16.55
CA ILE A 55 -6.94 -5.58 17.65
C ILE A 55 -6.36 -6.99 17.83
N THR A 56 -6.07 -7.68 16.71
CA THR A 56 -5.63 -9.08 16.72
C THR A 56 -4.15 -9.28 16.35
N GLU A 57 -3.41 -8.19 16.28
CA GLU A 57 -2.00 -8.20 15.93
C GLU A 57 -1.20 -9.14 16.86
N MET A 58 -0.50 -10.09 16.25
CA MET A 58 0.31 -11.10 16.93
C MET A 58 -0.42 -12.01 17.95
N ASP A 59 -1.74 -12.03 17.96
CA ASP A 59 -2.49 -12.99 18.77
C ASP A 59 -2.29 -14.42 18.28
N LYS A 60 -2.16 -14.59 16.98
CA LYS A 60 -2.10 -15.87 16.28
C LYS A 60 -0.94 -15.94 15.32
N ILE A 61 0.12 -16.64 15.70
CA ILE A 61 1.32 -16.88 14.86
C ILE A 61 1.57 -18.37 14.59
N GLY A 62 0.67 -19.23 15.02
CA GLY A 62 0.80 -20.69 14.87
C GLY A 62 1.50 -21.34 16.09
N ASN A 63 2.06 -22.54 15.86
CA ASN A 63 2.57 -23.41 16.92
C ASN A 63 4.01 -23.90 16.67
N ILE A 64 4.78 -23.15 15.90
CA ILE A 64 6.20 -23.47 15.63
C ILE A 64 7.05 -22.88 16.76
N GLY A 65 8.11 -23.62 17.13
CA GLY A 65 9.08 -23.15 18.14
C GLY A 65 8.50 -23.07 19.55
N ASP A 66 9.02 -22.12 20.34
CA ASP A 66 8.70 -21.99 21.76
C ASP A 66 7.40 -21.24 22.02
N ILE A 67 7.05 -20.27 21.16
CA ILE A 67 5.82 -19.48 21.25
C ILE A 67 4.71 -20.22 20.51
N LYS A 68 3.64 -20.57 21.23
CA LYS A 68 2.50 -21.31 20.69
C LYS A 68 1.22 -20.57 21.00
N THR A 69 0.52 -20.17 19.96
CA THR A 69 -0.72 -19.39 20.07
C THR A 69 -2.01 -20.19 19.81
N GLY A 70 -1.88 -21.51 19.60
CA GLY A 70 -3.02 -22.37 19.30
C GLY A 70 -3.50 -22.25 17.84
N SER A 71 -4.77 -22.56 17.62
CA SER A 71 -5.41 -22.44 16.31
C SER A 71 -5.61 -20.98 15.95
N PHE A 72 -5.51 -20.70 14.66
CA PHE A 72 -5.82 -19.36 14.15
C PHE A 72 -7.32 -19.04 14.28
N TYR A 73 -7.66 -17.77 14.23
CA TYR A 73 -9.04 -17.29 14.20
C TYR A 73 -9.80 -17.80 12.96
N THR A 74 -11.10 -17.87 13.10
CA THR A 74 -12.04 -18.20 12.03
C THR A 74 -13.08 -17.09 11.88
N ARG A 75 -13.93 -17.16 10.88
CA ARG A 75 -15.03 -16.20 10.71
C ARG A 75 -15.98 -16.11 11.91
N GLU A 76 -16.04 -17.17 12.72
CA GLU A 76 -16.92 -17.26 13.88
C GLU A 76 -16.39 -16.43 15.08
N ASP A 77 -15.10 -16.09 15.05
CA ASP A 77 -14.47 -15.27 16.09
C ASP A 77 -14.75 -13.77 15.95
N TRP A 78 -15.27 -13.35 14.79
CA TRP A 78 -15.67 -11.97 14.59
C TRP A 78 -16.83 -11.56 15.54
N GLY A 79 -16.67 -10.44 16.25
CA GLY A 79 -17.54 -10.00 17.34
C GLY A 79 -17.25 -10.66 18.68
N GLY A 80 -16.34 -11.63 18.70
CA GLY A 80 -15.83 -12.27 19.91
C GLY A 80 -14.94 -11.36 20.74
N ILE A 81 -14.48 -11.89 21.89
CA ILE A 81 -13.50 -11.20 22.74
C ILE A 81 -12.13 -11.39 22.13
N ASP A 82 -11.37 -10.30 22.11
CA ASP A 82 -9.99 -10.29 21.69
C ASP A 82 -9.11 -11.14 22.63
N LEU A 83 -8.10 -11.81 22.08
CA LEU A 83 -7.11 -12.56 22.83
C LEU A 83 -5.87 -11.68 23.07
N ARG A 84 -4.91 -12.20 23.83
CA ARG A 84 -3.65 -11.48 24.06
C ARG A 84 -2.65 -11.78 22.97
N SER A 85 -1.96 -10.73 22.51
CA SER A 85 -0.81 -10.89 21.66
C SER A 85 0.37 -11.56 22.40
N ILE A 86 1.35 -12.03 21.64
CA ILE A 86 2.51 -12.76 22.19
C ILE A 86 3.40 -11.94 23.13
N TRP A 87 3.28 -10.62 23.09
CA TRP A 87 4.07 -9.70 23.94
C TRP A 87 3.27 -9.00 25.04
N GLU A 88 1.95 -9.14 25.07
CA GLU A 88 1.14 -8.49 26.09
C GLU A 88 1.27 -9.17 27.46
N ASP A 89 1.42 -8.34 28.48
CA ASP A 89 1.45 -8.79 29.87
C ASP A 89 0.10 -9.42 30.27
N GLN A 90 0.16 -10.47 31.10
CA GLN A 90 -1.04 -11.14 31.64
C GLN A 90 -1.93 -10.23 32.48
N SER A 91 -1.41 -9.09 32.97
CA SER A 91 -2.18 -8.11 33.71
C SER A 91 -3.15 -7.27 32.88
N ILE A 92 -2.99 -7.25 31.55
CA ILE A 92 -3.85 -6.47 30.64
C ILE A 92 -5.24 -7.13 30.58
N ASP A 93 -6.28 -6.39 30.92
CA ASP A 93 -7.67 -6.85 30.84
C ASP A 93 -8.25 -6.55 29.45
N LYS A 94 -8.41 -7.58 28.63
CA LYS A 94 -9.03 -7.51 27.30
C LYS A 94 -10.52 -7.89 27.28
N SER A 95 -11.14 -8.14 28.43
CA SER A 95 -12.53 -8.63 28.51
C SER A 95 -13.55 -7.74 27.78
N ASN A 96 -13.22 -6.46 27.58
CA ASN A 96 -14.07 -5.48 26.90
C ASN A 96 -13.66 -5.18 25.45
N ILE A 97 -12.53 -5.73 24.97
CA ILE A 97 -12.09 -5.53 23.59
C ILE A 97 -12.74 -6.60 22.72
N ARG A 98 -13.36 -6.16 21.63
CA ARG A 98 -14.04 -7.04 20.66
C ARG A 98 -13.31 -7.00 19.33
N ILE A 99 -13.23 -8.16 18.70
CA ILE A 99 -12.73 -8.26 17.31
C ILE A 99 -13.83 -7.73 16.38
N ASP A 100 -13.84 -6.42 16.17
CA ASP A 100 -14.83 -5.74 15.33
C ASP A 100 -14.19 -4.48 14.72
N TYR A 101 -14.90 -3.82 13.79
CA TYR A 101 -14.38 -2.61 13.15
C TYR A 101 -14.09 -1.51 14.16
N SER A 102 -12.86 -1.01 14.12
CA SER A 102 -12.45 0.16 14.91
C SER A 102 -12.76 1.43 14.12
N LEU A 103 -13.81 2.13 14.53
CA LEU A 103 -14.32 3.30 13.83
C LEU A 103 -14.11 4.57 14.68
N ARG A 104 -13.98 5.73 14.01
CA ARG A 104 -13.91 7.04 14.67
C ARG A 104 -15.01 7.93 14.11
N SER A 105 -15.89 8.37 14.99
CA SER A 105 -16.95 9.35 14.68
C SER A 105 -16.36 10.72 14.34
N GLU A 106 -17.14 11.61 13.73
CA GLU A 106 -16.70 12.94 13.27
C GLU A 106 -15.99 13.80 14.33
N GLU A 107 -16.31 13.59 15.61
CA GLU A 107 -15.73 14.35 16.73
C GLU A 107 -14.39 13.78 17.22
N GLU A 108 -14.06 12.55 16.89
CA GLU A 108 -12.86 11.86 17.31
C GLU A 108 -11.66 12.18 16.41
N VAL A 109 -10.50 11.63 16.73
CA VAL A 109 -9.25 11.81 15.97
C VAL A 109 -8.63 10.44 15.72
N TRP A 110 -8.28 10.13 14.48
CA TRP A 110 -7.48 8.97 14.13
C TRP A 110 -6.05 9.18 14.64
N GLY A 111 -5.48 8.19 15.28
CA GLY A 111 -4.06 8.18 15.59
C GLY A 111 -3.27 7.62 14.42
N SER A 112 -2.04 8.07 14.23
CA SER A 112 -1.07 7.38 13.40
C SER A 112 -0.61 6.09 14.07
N ASP A 113 -0.16 5.15 13.25
CA ASP A 113 0.48 3.91 13.62
C ASP A 113 1.62 3.65 12.66
N ASP A 114 2.47 2.65 12.87
CA ASP A 114 3.62 2.41 11.98
C ASP A 114 3.21 2.10 10.54
N ASP A 115 2.06 1.49 10.31
CA ASP A 115 1.46 1.28 8.99
C ASP A 115 0.94 2.56 8.29
N THR A 116 0.99 3.71 8.93
CA THR A 116 0.45 4.96 8.36
C THR A 116 1.41 6.12 8.45
N ASP A 117 2.32 6.09 9.42
CA ASP A 117 3.07 7.27 9.83
C ASP A 117 4.30 7.58 8.96
N ILE A 118 5.03 6.54 8.52
CA ILE A 118 6.20 6.74 7.64
C ILE A 118 5.73 7.10 6.22
N GLU A 119 4.61 6.60 5.75
CA GLU A 119 3.99 7.06 4.50
C GLU A 119 3.62 8.53 4.55
N TYR A 120 2.97 8.96 5.65
CA TYR A 120 2.70 10.38 5.89
C TYR A 120 4.00 11.20 5.91
N MET A 121 5.03 10.70 6.58
CA MET A 121 6.34 11.35 6.64
C MET A 121 6.97 11.47 5.24
N TYR A 122 6.94 10.44 4.40
CA TYR A 122 7.47 10.51 3.05
C TYR A 122 6.71 11.50 2.17
N GLN A 123 5.38 11.54 2.25
CA GLN A 123 4.58 12.57 1.57
C GLN A 123 5.00 13.97 2.00
N PHE A 124 5.15 14.19 3.31
CA PHE A 124 5.60 15.46 3.87
C PHE A 124 6.99 15.83 3.36
N LEU A 125 7.95 14.90 3.37
CA LEU A 125 9.33 15.16 2.94
C LEU A 125 9.42 15.49 1.44
N LEU A 126 8.66 14.83 0.58
CA LEU A 126 8.60 15.14 -0.85
C LEU A 126 8.19 16.62 -1.08
N ASN A 127 7.19 17.10 -0.33
CA ASN A 127 6.76 18.50 -0.41
C ASN A 127 7.73 19.45 0.28
N TYR A 128 8.30 19.08 1.43
CA TYR A 128 9.24 19.89 2.18
C TYR A 128 10.53 20.17 1.40
N PHE A 129 11.05 19.17 0.69
CA PHE A 129 12.24 19.29 -0.15
C PHE A 129 11.94 19.68 -1.60
N ASP A 130 10.67 19.86 -1.95
CA ASP A 130 10.21 20.19 -3.31
C ASP A 130 10.85 19.27 -4.37
N THR A 131 10.70 17.96 -4.20
CA THR A 131 11.31 16.94 -5.06
C THR A 131 10.36 15.78 -5.32
N SER A 132 10.50 15.13 -6.48
CA SER A 132 9.81 13.88 -6.82
C SER A 132 10.54 12.63 -6.31
N ILE A 133 11.84 12.72 -6.03
CA ILE A 133 12.68 11.60 -5.58
C ILE A 133 13.55 12.07 -4.43
N LEU A 134 13.43 11.41 -3.28
CA LEU A 134 14.25 11.73 -2.10
C LEU A 134 15.68 11.22 -2.25
N SER A 135 16.65 12.03 -1.86
CA SER A 135 18.05 11.63 -1.75
C SER A 135 18.33 10.90 -0.42
N PRO A 136 19.47 10.16 -0.32
CA PRO A 136 19.86 9.51 0.93
C PRO A 136 19.94 10.45 2.14
N SER A 137 20.44 11.65 1.93
CA SER A 137 20.56 12.66 2.99
C SER A 137 19.20 13.22 3.43
N GLN A 138 18.26 13.40 2.49
CA GLN A 138 16.90 13.87 2.79
C GLN A 138 16.11 12.84 3.57
N ILE A 139 16.22 11.54 3.22
CA ILE A 139 15.61 10.46 4.00
C ILE A 139 16.19 10.47 5.43
N ARG A 140 17.50 10.46 5.57
CA ARG A 140 18.13 10.49 6.88
C ARG A 140 17.70 11.73 7.69
N GLU A 141 17.71 12.93 7.10
CA GLU A 141 17.27 14.14 7.76
C GLU A 141 15.84 14.03 8.28
N GLY A 142 14.92 13.53 7.43
CA GLY A 142 13.53 13.32 7.80
C GLY A 142 13.39 12.33 8.96
N TRP A 143 14.04 11.17 8.87
CA TRP A 143 13.98 10.14 9.90
C TRP A 143 14.52 10.66 11.24
N ILE A 144 15.70 11.27 11.27
CA ILE A 144 16.30 11.81 12.51
C ILE A 144 15.44 12.91 13.13
N LYS A 145 14.79 13.75 12.30
CA LYS A 145 13.97 14.87 12.76
C LYS A 145 12.61 14.43 13.29
N HIS A 146 11.97 13.47 12.61
CA HIS A 146 10.55 13.16 12.84
C HIS A 146 10.31 11.90 13.63
N ILE A 147 11.29 11.02 13.80
CA ILE A 147 11.19 9.84 14.65
C ILE A 147 11.70 10.19 16.05
N LYS A 148 11.00 9.74 17.08
CA LYS A 148 11.37 9.96 18.47
C LYS A 148 12.59 9.11 18.83
N ALA A 149 13.52 9.64 19.62
CA ALA A 149 14.74 8.93 20.01
C ALA A 149 14.77 8.58 21.50
N GLU A 150 14.05 9.33 22.35
CA GLU A 150 14.13 9.24 23.82
C GLU A 150 12.88 8.62 24.46
N GLU A 151 11.89 8.27 23.69
CA GLU A 151 10.64 7.63 24.13
C GLU A 151 10.21 6.58 23.10
N GLU A 152 9.10 5.86 23.37
CA GLU A 152 8.51 4.90 22.42
C GLU A 152 8.35 5.53 21.04
N ASN A 153 9.01 4.93 20.06
CA ASN A 153 9.08 5.46 18.69
C ASN A 153 8.29 4.62 17.68
N TYR A 154 7.66 3.55 18.11
CA TYR A 154 6.87 2.66 17.26
C TYR A 154 7.62 2.16 16.01
N LEU A 155 8.93 1.99 16.13
CA LEU A 155 9.75 1.33 15.12
C LEU A 155 10.05 -0.10 15.58
N TRP A 156 9.99 -1.00 14.63
CA TRP A 156 10.27 -2.41 14.87
C TRP A 156 11.42 -2.88 13.94
N VAL A 157 11.94 -4.00 14.23
CA VAL A 157 12.93 -4.79 13.49
C VAL A 157 13.79 -4.01 12.49
N SER A 158 13.52 -4.04 11.19
CA SER A 158 14.39 -3.41 10.18
C SER A 158 14.29 -1.89 10.15
N ASN A 159 13.11 -1.32 10.49
CA ASN A 159 12.97 0.13 10.66
C ASN A 159 13.79 0.65 11.84
N GLN A 160 13.72 0.00 13.01
CA GLN A 160 14.53 0.40 14.17
C GLN A 160 16.02 0.28 13.86
N ARG A 161 16.43 -0.80 13.20
CA ARG A 161 17.85 -0.98 12.83
C ARG A 161 18.31 0.09 11.86
N ALA A 162 17.51 0.43 10.85
CA ALA A 162 17.84 1.49 9.91
C ALA A 162 17.96 2.86 10.59
N PHE A 163 17.05 3.17 11.53
CA PHE A 163 17.09 4.40 12.32
C PHE A 163 18.38 4.49 13.17
N ASP A 164 18.76 3.41 13.84
CA ASP A 164 20.00 3.35 14.62
C ASP A 164 21.24 3.58 13.74
N LEU A 165 21.28 3.00 12.55
CA LEU A 165 22.34 3.21 11.59
C LEU A 165 22.38 4.65 11.06
N MET A 166 21.22 5.26 10.81
CA MET A 166 21.15 6.67 10.41
C MET A 166 21.63 7.62 11.52
N ASN A 167 21.37 7.30 12.79
CA ASN A 167 21.91 8.04 13.93
C ASN A 167 23.44 7.96 13.99
N GLN A 168 24.03 6.85 13.55
CA GLN A 168 25.48 6.67 13.41
C GLN A 168 26.06 7.35 12.14
N GLY A 169 25.23 7.96 11.30
CA GLY A 169 25.66 8.64 10.08
C GLY A 169 25.66 7.78 8.82
N ILE A 170 25.21 6.52 8.89
CA ILE A 170 25.05 5.65 7.73
C ILE A 170 23.79 6.10 6.97
N LEU A 171 23.91 6.16 5.65
CA LEU A 171 22.82 6.61 4.78
C LEU A 171 22.14 5.44 4.07
N PRO A 172 20.84 5.58 3.70
CA PRO A 172 20.28 4.69 2.69
C PRO A 172 21.08 4.79 1.36
N PRO A 173 21.26 3.70 0.61
CA PRO A 173 20.68 2.36 0.82
C PRO A 173 21.47 1.44 1.76
N GLU A 174 22.60 1.87 2.31
CA GLU A 174 23.46 1.05 3.16
C GLU A 174 22.78 0.62 4.46
N THR A 175 21.78 1.39 4.94
CA THR A 175 20.98 1.06 6.12
C THR A 175 20.13 -0.21 5.97
N GLY A 176 19.80 -0.60 4.76
CA GLY A 176 19.05 -1.84 4.47
C GLY A 176 19.94 -2.97 3.92
N GLU A 177 21.27 -2.77 3.79
CA GLU A 177 22.15 -3.84 3.32
C GLU A 177 22.22 -4.98 4.34
N PRO A 178 22.18 -6.26 3.90
CA PRO A 178 22.21 -7.43 4.80
C PRO A 178 23.42 -7.46 5.75
N SER A 179 24.53 -6.83 5.36
CA SER A 179 25.72 -6.71 6.21
C SER A 179 25.55 -5.72 7.37
N ASN A 180 24.61 -4.79 7.27
CA ASN A 180 24.36 -3.72 8.24
C ASN A 180 23.04 -3.90 9.01
N ASN A 181 22.06 -4.53 8.35
CA ASN A 181 20.71 -4.73 8.85
C ASN A 181 20.33 -6.20 8.73
N GLU A 182 20.46 -6.95 9.80
CA GLU A 182 20.13 -8.37 9.87
C GLU A 182 18.64 -8.66 9.66
N PHE A 183 17.79 -7.63 9.75
CA PHE A 183 16.34 -7.70 9.58
C PHE A 183 15.86 -7.31 8.17
N TYR A 184 16.76 -7.21 7.19
CA TYR A 184 16.51 -6.74 5.82
C TYR A 184 15.38 -7.47 5.06
N ASN A 185 14.93 -8.62 5.53
CA ASN A 185 13.86 -9.43 4.96
C ASN A 185 12.58 -9.46 5.82
N MET A 186 12.46 -8.48 6.72
CA MET A 186 11.24 -8.24 7.50
C MET A 186 10.26 -7.35 6.75
N ILE A 187 9.08 -7.16 7.34
CA ILE A 187 7.89 -6.56 6.73
C ILE A 187 8.00 -5.05 6.47
N ASP A 188 8.87 -4.34 7.18
CA ASP A 188 8.81 -2.87 7.35
C ASP A 188 8.76 -2.07 6.04
N ALA A 189 9.44 -2.50 4.97
CA ALA A 189 9.38 -1.77 3.70
C ALA A 189 8.01 -1.85 3.02
N GLN A 190 7.30 -2.98 3.17
CA GLN A 190 5.99 -3.16 2.52
C GLN A 190 4.88 -2.34 3.18
N LEU A 191 5.00 -2.02 4.47
CA LEU A 191 4.02 -1.21 5.19
C LEU A 191 4.28 0.31 5.14
N THR A 192 5.42 0.74 4.58
CA THR A 192 5.82 2.15 4.65
C THR A 192 5.98 2.81 3.28
N THR A 193 5.77 2.09 2.18
CA THR A 193 6.16 2.59 0.85
C THR A 193 5.09 2.50 -0.23
N GLU A 194 3.94 1.89 0.00
CA GLU A 194 2.89 1.73 -1.01
C GLU A 194 2.34 3.05 -1.54
N ILE A 195 2.35 4.12 -0.73
CA ILE A 195 1.88 5.45 -1.12
C ILE A 195 2.61 6.02 -2.35
N PHE A 196 3.88 5.63 -2.55
CA PHE A 196 4.63 6.06 -3.75
C PHE A 196 3.95 5.62 -5.05
N GLY A 197 3.20 4.51 -5.01
CA GLY A 197 2.36 4.08 -6.12
C GLY A 197 1.33 5.14 -6.49
N LEU A 198 0.69 5.74 -5.51
CA LEU A 198 -0.33 6.76 -5.70
C LEU A 198 0.24 8.12 -6.16
N PHE A 199 1.53 8.35 -5.99
CA PHE A 199 2.16 9.59 -6.48
C PHE A 199 2.56 9.52 -7.96
N SER A 200 2.52 8.34 -8.56
CA SER A 200 2.83 8.14 -9.98
C SER A 200 1.69 7.43 -10.70
N PRO A 201 0.60 8.16 -11.00
CA PRO A 201 -0.59 7.55 -11.57
C PRO A 201 -0.30 6.90 -12.92
N THR A 202 -0.72 5.66 -13.07
CA THR A 202 -0.59 4.83 -14.29
C THR A 202 0.84 4.56 -14.76
N ARG A 203 1.84 4.89 -13.95
CA ARG A 203 3.28 4.75 -14.28
C ARG A 203 4.01 3.95 -13.20
N PRO A 204 3.75 2.63 -13.08
CA PRO A 204 4.34 1.81 -12.02
C PRO A 204 5.88 1.79 -12.09
N GLU A 205 6.49 1.92 -13.27
CA GLU A 205 7.94 1.98 -13.39
C GLU A 205 8.52 3.23 -12.74
N PHE A 206 7.84 4.37 -12.86
CA PHE A 206 8.27 5.59 -12.19
C PHE A 206 7.96 5.54 -10.68
N ALA A 207 6.80 4.99 -10.29
CA ALA A 207 6.49 4.75 -8.88
C ALA A 207 7.60 3.95 -8.17
N ILE A 208 8.09 2.88 -8.81
CA ILE A 208 9.23 2.10 -8.30
C ILE A 208 10.50 2.94 -8.19
N ARG A 209 10.80 3.81 -9.15
CA ARG A 209 11.96 4.72 -9.05
C ARG A 209 11.84 5.68 -7.86
N MET A 210 10.64 6.18 -7.56
CA MET A 210 10.39 7.00 -6.37
C MET A 210 10.57 6.22 -5.08
N ALA A 211 10.09 4.98 -5.04
CA ALA A 211 10.09 4.10 -3.87
C ALA A 211 11.42 3.36 -3.68
N GLU A 212 12.31 3.30 -4.67
CA GLU A 212 13.52 2.48 -4.64
C GLU A 212 14.37 2.73 -3.39
N LEU A 213 14.69 3.96 -3.12
CA LEU A 213 15.52 4.31 -1.97
C LEU A 213 14.78 4.19 -0.64
N PRO A 214 13.52 4.64 -0.49
CA PRO A 214 12.68 4.32 0.66
C PRO A 214 12.61 2.83 0.97
N ILE A 215 12.33 1.97 0.00
CA ILE A 215 12.33 0.50 0.18
C ILE A 215 13.73 0.01 0.63
N LYS A 216 14.77 0.45 -0.05
CA LYS A 216 16.15 0.06 0.26
C LYS A 216 16.69 0.67 1.55
N THR A 217 15.95 1.52 2.21
CA THR A 217 16.27 1.99 3.56
C THR A 217 16.28 0.84 4.57
N THR A 218 15.39 -0.16 4.39
CA THR A 218 15.18 -1.26 5.33
C THR A 218 15.22 -2.64 4.71
N ALA A 219 14.97 -2.80 3.39
CA ALA A 219 14.74 -4.10 2.76
C ALA A 219 15.66 -4.41 1.58
N ARG A 220 15.93 -5.72 1.39
CA ARG A 220 16.63 -6.30 0.23
C ARG A 220 16.01 -7.63 -0.16
N GLY A 221 16.40 -8.11 -1.35
CA GLY A 221 15.96 -9.42 -1.85
C GLY A 221 14.45 -9.52 -1.98
N GLU A 222 13.87 -10.60 -1.49
CA GLU A 222 12.46 -10.89 -1.63
C GLU A 222 11.55 -9.91 -0.87
N ALA A 223 12.00 -9.36 0.26
CA ALA A 223 11.25 -8.30 0.97
C ALA A 223 11.18 -7.02 0.12
N GLN A 224 12.22 -6.68 -0.62
CA GLN A 224 12.20 -5.60 -1.59
C GLN A 224 11.20 -5.90 -2.73
N GLU A 225 11.20 -7.12 -3.31
CA GLU A 225 10.26 -7.52 -4.36
C GLU A 225 8.80 -7.40 -3.90
N ILE A 226 8.51 -7.76 -2.64
CA ILE A 226 7.18 -7.65 -2.04
C ILE A 226 6.77 -6.18 -1.91
N ALA A 227 7.63 -5.33 -1.37
CA ALA A 227 7.33 -3.89 -1.26
C ALA A 227 7.10 -3.26 -2.65
N GLU A 228 7.92 -3.60 -3.65
CA GLU A 228 7.73 -3.17 -5.04
C GLU A 228 6.41 -3.67 -5.64
N PHE A 229 5.95 -4.87 -5.28
CA PHE A 229 4.64 -5.39 -5.70
C PHE A 229 3.52 -4.50 -5.19
N TYR A 230 3.53 -4.09 -3.93
CA TYR A 230 2.52 -3.19 -3.36
C TYR A 230 2.55 -1.80 -4.01
N VAL A 231 3.71 -1.22 -4.20
CA VAL A 231 3.86 0.05 -4.92
C VAL A 231 3.28 -0.03 -6.34
N ARG A 232 3.52 -1.14 -7.07
CA ARG A 232 2.93 -1.34 -8.41
C ARG A 232 1.42 -1.44 -8.36
N MET A 233 0.88 -2.18 -7.40
CA MET A 233 -0.57 -2.30 -7.23
C MET A 233 -1.23 -0.94 -7.03
N HIS A 234 -0.67 -0.10 -6.17
CA HIS A 234 -1.18 1.25 -5.89
C HIS A 234 -1.09 2.17 -7.11
N SER A 235 0.00 2.11 -7.88
CA SER A 235 0.12 2.88 -9.13
C SER A 235 -0.91 2.45 -10.18
N LEU A 236 -1.12 1.15 -10.34
CA LEU A 236 -2.09 0.59 -11.28
C LEU A 236 -3.54 0.85 -10.87
N ALA A 237 -3.82 1.12 -9.60
CA ALA A 237 -5.16 1.48 -9.11
C ALA A 237 -5.70 2.77 -9.74
N SER A 238 -4.82 3.64 -10.21
CA SER A 238 -5.18 4.88 -10.93
C SER A 238 -5.43 4.67 -12.44
N ASN A 239 -5.38 3.43 -12.94
CA ASN A 239 -5.56 3.15 -14.36
C ASN A 239 -6.99 3.54 -14.81
N PRO A 240 -7.14 4.26 -15.95
CA PRO A 240 -8.43 4.70 -16.44
C PRO A 240 -9.28 3.58 -17.06
N LYS A 241 -8.76 2.35 -17.12
CA LYS A 241 -9.52 1.19 -17.60
C LYS A 241 -10.80 1.01 -16.77
N GLU A 242 -11.93 0.92 -17.46
CA GLU A 242 -13.20 0.64 -16.81
C GLU A 242 -13.33 -0.86 -16.48
N PHE A 243 -13.83 -1.14 -15.29
CA PHE A 243 -14.11 -2.48 -14.79
C PHE A 243 -15.56 -2.54 -14.33
N ASN A 244 -16.20 -3.72 -14.46
CA ASN A 244 -17.59 -3.88 -14.04
C ASN A 244 -17.74 -3.92 -12.50
N SER A 245 -16.65 -4.17 -11.79
CA SER A 245 -16.64 -4.23 -10.32
C SER A 245 -15.24 -3.95 -9.74
N THR A 246 -15.20 -3.57 -8.47
CA THR A 246 -13.96 -3.45 -7.70
C THR A 246 -13.19 -4.77 -7.68
N LYS A 247 -13.89 -5.91 -7.60
CA LYS A 247 -13.28 -7.23 -7.71
C LYS A 247 -12.47 -7.40 -9.00
N GLU A 248 -13.08 -7.16 -10.16
CA GLU A 248 -12.39 -7.27 -11.45
C GLU A 248 -11.16 -6.35 -11.53
N ASN A 249 -11.29 -5.14 -11.01
CA ASN A 249 -10.19 -4.17 -10.97
C ASN A 249 -9.03 -4.69 -10.12
N ILE A 250 -9.28 -5.11 -8.88
CA ILE A 250 -8.25 -5.62 -7.97
C ILE A 250 -7.56 -6.86 -8.52
N PHE A 251 -8.30 -7.81 -9.09
CA PHE A 251 -7.72 -9.01 -9.68
C PHE A 251 -6.85 -8.67 -10.89
N TRP A 252 -7.27 -7.70 -11.71
CA TRP A 252 -6.45 -7.23 -12.81
C TRP A 252 -5.16 -6.55 -12.31
N ILE A 253 -5.26 -5.64 -11.32
CA ILE A 253 -4.10 -4.98 -10.71
C ILE A 253 -3.12 -6.00 -10.14
N ALA A 254 -3.61 -6.99 -9.39
CA ALA A 254 -2.80 -8.03 -8.78
C ALA A 254 -2.08 -8.88 -9.85
N ASN A 255 -2.80 -9.32 -10.88
CA ASN A 255 -2.24 -10.10 -11.97
C ASN A 255 -1.19 -9.31 -12.80
N GLU A 256 -1.41 -8.01 -13.04
CA GLU A 256 -0.40 -7.17 -13.70
C GLU A 256 0.84 -7.04 -12.82
N SER A 257 0.69 -6.83 -11.52
CA SER A 257 1.80 -6.69 -10.57
C SER A 257 2.57 -8.00 -10.39
N ARG A 258 1.89 -9.17 -10.40
CA ARG A 258 2.52 -10.50 -10.33
C ARG A 258 3.58 -10.72 -11.41
N LYS A 259 3.41 -10.14 -12.59
CA LYS A 259 4.35 -10.27 -13.71
C LYS A 259 5.77 -9.78 -13.41
N TYR A 260 5.92 -8.97 -12.38
CA TYR A 260 7.19 -8.38 -11.95
C TYR A 260 7.84 -9.12 -10.77
N LEU A 261 7.15 -10.07 -10.15
CA LEU A 261 7.77 -10.97 -9.18
C LEU A 261 8.57 -12.04 -9.92
N SER A 262 9.77 -12.32 -9.43
CA SER A 262 10.65 -13.35 -10.01
C SER A 262 10.05 -14.75 -9.80
N ASP A 263 9.80 -15.51 -10.87
CA ASP A 263 9.22 -16.85 -10.81
C ASP A 263 10.06 -17.84 -9.97
N ASN A 264 11.35 -17.57 -9.79
CA ASN A 264 12.23 -18.41 -8.99
C ASN A 264 12.13 -18.13 -7.49
N ASN A 265 11.65 -16.96 -7.10
CA ASN A 265 11.61 -16.50 -5.72
C ASN A 265 10.30 -16.89 -5.03
N TYR A 266 10.32 -16.95 -3.70
CA TYR A 266 9.16 -17.37 -2.94
C TYR A 266 7.96 -16.41 -3.05
N PRO A 267 8.08 -15.08 -3.23
CA PRO A 267 6.92 -14.20 -3.37
C PRO A 267 6.02 -14.58 -4.55
N ALA A 268 6.61 -14.88 -5.71
CA ALA A 268 5.86 -15.33 -6.88
C ALA A 268 5.11 -16.62 -6.61
N LYS A 269 5.79 -17.59 -5.98
CA LYS A 269 5.20 -18.88 -5.62
C LYS A 269 4.13 -18.77 -4.55
N MET A 270 4.27 -17.86 -3.58
CA MET A 270 3.24 -17.54 -2.60
C MET A 270 1.99 -16.96 -3.26
N TYR A 271 2.18 -16.03 -4.21
CA TYR A 271 1.08 -15.48 -4.99
C TYR A 271 0.33 -16.59 -5.74
N ASP A 272 1.05 -17.36 -6.56
CA ASP A 272 0.44 -18.41 -7.39
C ASP A 272 -0.23 -19.51 -6.55
N PHE A 273 0.35 -19.88 -5.42
CA PHE A 273 -0.23 -20.84 -4.48
C PHE A 273 -1.53 -20.32 -3.86
N THR A 274 -1.53 -19.06 -3.39
CA THR A 274 -2.71 -18.45 -2.75
C THR A 274 -3.85 -18.24 -3.75
N GLU A 275 -3.53 -17.75 -4.95
CA GLU A 275 -4.50 -17.61 -6.04
C GLU A 275 -5.06 -18.98 -6.46
N GLY A 276 -4.21 -20.02 -6.53
CA GLY A 276 -4.63 -21.39 -6.83
C GLY A 276 -5.60 -21.95 -5.79
N LEU A 277 -5.39 -21.68 -4.50
CA LEU A 277 -6.31 -22.06 -3.42
C LEU A 277 -7.67 -21.37 -3.58
N TYR A 278 -7.65 -20.06 -3.85
CA TYR A 278 -8.87 -19.29 -4.12
C TYR A 278 -9.63 -19.82 -5.31
N ASN A 279 -8.97 -20.04 -6.45
CA ASN A 279 -9.57 -20.55 -7.68
C ASN A 279 -10.12 -21.99 -7.53
N SER A 280 -9.58 -22.76 -6.58
CA SER A 280 -10.07 -24.11 -6.24
C SER A 280 -11.30 -24.10 -5.33
N GLY A 281 -11.79 -22.92 -4.92
CA GLY A 281 -12.98 -22.78 -4.08
C GLY A 281 -12.76 -23.21 -2.61
N ILE A 282 -11.51 -23.27 -2.16
CA ILE A 282 -11.17 -23.58 -0.76
C ILE A 282 -11.55 -22.36 0.10
N LYS A 283 -12.05 -22.58 1.31
CA LYS A 283 -12.40 -21.50 2.25
C LYS A 283 -11.14 -20.74 2.68
N TRP A 284 -11.27 -19.44 2.97
CA TRP A 284 -10.13 -18.60 3.32
C TRP A 284 -9.38 -19.09 4.56
N GLU A 285 -10.07 -19.66 5.55
CA GLU A 285 -9.43 -20.22 6.74
C GLU A 285 -8.51 -21.38 6.37
N GLN A 286 -8.99 -22.28 5.50
CA GLN A 286 -8.21 -23.42 5.03
C GLN A 286 -7.07 -22.98 4.12
N ALA A 287 -7.26 -21.90 3.33
CA ALA A 287 -6.19 -21.32 2.52
C ALA A 287 -5.07 -20.76 3.41
N ARG A 288 -5.43 -19.96 4.43
CA ARG A 288 -4.49 -19.43 5.43
C ARG A 288 -3.75 -20.57 6.15
N ASP A 289 -4.46 -21.61 6.61
CA ASP A 289 -3.85 -22.76 7.26
C ASP A 289 -2.92 -23.54 6.33
N SER A 290 -3.23 -23.60 5.03
CA SER A 290 -2.37 -24.19 4.01
C SER A 290 -1.10 -23.39 3.79
N ILE A 291 -1.19 -22.06 3.81
CA ILE A 291 -0.04 -21.13 3.76
C ILE A 291 0.85 -21.33 4.99
N TYR A 292 0.27 -21.36 6.19
CA TYR A 292 0.99 -21.65 7.42
C TYR A 292 1.75 -22.98 7.34
N SER A 293 1.06 -24.06 6.95
CA SER A 293 1.69 -25.38 6.79
C SER A 293 2.82 -25.36 5.79
N ARG A 294 2.59 -24.80 4.60
CA ARG A 294 3.57 -24.79 3.50
C ARG A 294 4.81 -23.97 3.81
N TYR A 295 4.62 -22.75 4.35
CA TYR A 295 5.73 -21.79 4.46
C TYR A 295 6.32 -21.72 5.86
N GLN A 296 5.54 -21.77 6.91
CA GLN A 296 6.06 -21.72 8.27
C GLN A 296 6.51 -23.11 8.76
N VAL A 297 5.76 -24.17 8.49
CA VAL A 297 6.06 -25.52 8.97
C VAL A 297 7.03 -26.24 8.04
N GLU A 298 6.69 -26.31 6.73
CA GLU A 298 7.43 -27.10 5.75
C GLU A 298 8.56 -26.32 5.04
N GLN A 299 8.60 -25.01 5.17
CA GLN A 299 9.61 -24.13 4.60
C GLN A 299 9.85 -24.37 3.10
N LYS A 300 8.75 -24.43 2.32
CA LYS A 300 8.82 -24.70 0.88
C LYS A 300 9.23 -23.46 0.07
N ASP A 301 9.55 -23.73 -1.19
CA ASP A 301 9.78 -22.71 -2.23
C ASP A 301 10.98 -21.78 -1.98
N GLY A 302 11.90 -22.18 -1.11
CA GLY A 302 13.04 -21.38 -0.71
C GLY A 302 12.76 -20.42 0.45
N TYR A 303 11.55 -20.44 1.02
CA TYR A 303 11.23 -19.69 2.22
C TYR A 303 11.76 -20.40 3.45
N ASP A 304 12.78 -19.82 4.12
CA ASP A 304 13.49 -20.43 5.23
C ASP A 304 13.61 -19.51 6.46
N ILE A 305 12.82 -18.43 6.52
CA ILE A 305 12.94 -17.39 7.55
C ILE A 305 12.75 -17.94 8.97
N THR A 306 11.95 -18.99 9.13
CA THR A 306 11.74 -19.64 10.41
C THR A 306 12.99 -20.35 10.96
N SER A 307 13.92 -20.75 10.07
CA SER A 307 15.17 -21.41 10.46
C SER A 307 16.24 -20.46 11.00
N LYS A 308 16.04 -19.14 10.88
CA LYS A 308 17.02 -18.13 11.28
C LYS A 308 16.99 -17.78 12.77
N ASN A 309 16.24 -18.53 13.57
CA ASN A 309 16.09 -18.34 15.01
C ASN A 309 15.70 -16.91 15.41
N LEU A 310 14.85 -16.28 14.61
CA LEU A 310 14.33 -14.95 14.88
C LEU A 310 13.25 -15.02 15.96
N TYR A 311 13.07 -13.93 16.68
CA TYR A 311 11.96 -13.78 17.62
C TYR A 311 10.63 -14.19 16.96
N CYS A 312 9.76 -14.87 17.71
CA CYS A 312 8.46 -15.38 17.22
C CYS A 312 8.53 -16.21 15.91
N ASN A 313 9.67 -16.86 15.61
CA ASN A 313 9.87 -17.66 14.41
C ASN A 313 9.57 -16.91 13.11
N GLY A 314 9.95 -15.64 13.06
CA GLY A 314 9.78 -14.80 11.90
C GLY A 314 8.33 -14.33 11.67
N CYS A 315 7.58 -14.09 12.73
CA CYS A 315 6.21 -13.56 12.62
C CYS A 315 6.13 -12.19 11.91
N PHE A 316 7.21 -11.42 11.95
CA PHE A 316 7.38 -10.16 11.19
C PHE A 316 8.04 -10.35 9.81
N ALA A 317 8.23 -11.58 9.35
CA ALA A 317 8.87 -11.79 8.06
C ALA A 317 7.97 -11.31 6.91
N ALA A 318 8.57 -10.62 5.94
CA ALA A 318 7.85 -10.10 4.78
C ALA A 318 7.05 -11.20 4.04
N GLY A 319 7.63 -12.40 3.88
CA GLY A 319 7.00 -13.48 3.13
C GLY A 319 5.70 -13.99 3.73
N ILE A 320 5.66 -14.34 5.02
CA ILE A 320 4.44 -14.89 5.63
C ILE A 320 3.33 -13.83 5.67
N ASN A 321 3.67 -12.58 5.94
CA ASN A 321 2.73 -11.48 5.96
C ASN A 321 2.23 -11.16 4.54
N PHE A 322 3.10 -11.23 3.53
CA PHE A 322 2.68 -11.15 2.13
C PHE A 322 1.68 -12.24 1.75
N ALA A 323 1.98 -13.50 2.05
CA ALA A 323 1.08 -14.62 1.75
C ALA A 323 -0.26 -14.51 2.50
N SER A 324 -0.25 -14.05 3.76
CA SER A 324 -1.45 -13.74 4.54
C SER A 324 -2.26 -12.60 3.91
N SER A 325 -1.58 -11.53 3.47
CA SER A 325 -2.22 -10.40 2.79
C SER A 325 -2.97 -10.84 1.53
N LEU A 326 -2.40 -11.75 0.74
CA LEU A 326 -3.03 -12.27 -0.47
C LEU A 326 -4.32 -13.07 -0.16
N VAL A 327 -4.42 -13.70 1.02
CA VAL A 327 -5.68 -14.32 1.46
C VAL A 327 -6.76 -13.26 1.60
N SER A 328 -6.48 -12.17 2.33
CA SER A 328 -7.47 -11.10 2.50
C SER A 328 -7.81 -10.40 1.18
N LEU A 329 -6.83 -10.21 0.28
CA LEU A 329 -7.04 -9.63 -1.04
C LEU A 329 -7.99 -10.48 -1.91
N PHE A 330 -7.65 -11.75 -2.15
CA PHE A 330 -8.42 -12.61 -3.04
C PHE A 330 -9.80 -12.95 -2.48
N TYR A 331 -9.87 -13.34 -1.21
CA TYR A 331 -11.13 -13.72 -0.58
C TYR A 331 -12.00 -12.53 -0.17
N GLY A 332 -11.42 -11.34 -0.02
CA GLY A 332 -12.13 -10.08 0.15
C GLY A 332 -12.87 -9.63 -1.09
N GLU A 333 -12.35 -9.98 -2.29
CA GLU A 333 -12.99 -9.74 -3.58
C GLU A 333 -13.31 -8.26 -3.85
N GLY A 334 -12.54 -7.35 -3.27
CA GLY A 334 -12.73 -5.90 -3.43
C GLY A 334 -13.82 -5.29 -2.56
N ASP A 335 -14.45 -6.08 -1.70
CA ASP A 335 -15.33 -5.59 -0.65
C ASP A 335 -14.47 -5.14 0.55
N ILE A 336 -14.50 -3.86 0.88
CA ILE A 336 -13.64 -3.28 1.92
C ILE A 336 -13.89 -3.93 3.29
N LYS A 337 -15.14 -4.16 3.67
CA LYS A 337 -15.49 -4.74 4.98
C LYS A 337 -15.07 -6.19 5.06
N LYS A 338 -15.30 -6.96 4.01
CA LYS A 338 -14.91 -8.37 3.93
C LYS A 338 -13.40 -8.52 3.93
N THR A 339 -12.68 -7.67 3.21
CA THR A 339 -11.20 -7.66 3.15
C THR A 339 -10.61 -7.36 4.52
N ILE A 340 -11.06 -6.29 5.17
CA ILE A 340 -10.63 -5.92 6.52
C ILE A 340 -10.90 -7.07 7.50
N LYS A 341 -12.11 -7.61 7.52
CA LYS A 341 -12.47 -8.73 8.41
C LYS A 341 -11.56 -9.95 8.22
N ILE A 342 -11.27 -10.34 6.98
CA ILE A 342 -10.41 -11.50 6.71
C ILE A 342 -8.96 -11.20 7.12
N GLY A 343 -8.43 -10.01 6.81
CA GLY A 343 -7.08 -9.59 7.22
C GLY A 343 -6.91 -9.64 8.73
N THR A 344 -7.81 -8.99 9.46
CA THR A 344 -7.84 -8.98 10.93
C THR A 344 -7.83 -10.40 11.53
N LEU A 345 -8.53 -11.35 10.94
CA LEU A 345 -8.61 -12.72 11.46
C LEU A 345 -7.51 -13.66 10.93
N SER A 346 -6.62 -13.18 10.06
CA SER A 346 -5.64 -14.04 9.41
C SER A 346 -4.44 -14.40 10.29
N GLY A 347 -4.11 -13.58 11.28
CA GLY A 347 -2.98 -13.79 12.19
C GLY A 347 -1.70 -13.10 11.72
N TRP A 348 -0.62 -13.35 12.45
CA TRP A 348 0.68 -12.66 12.37
C TRP A 348 0.51 -11.16 12.58
N ASP A 349 1.13 -10.34 11.78
CA ASP A 349 1.04 -8.89 11.75
C ASP A 349 -0.24 -8.49 11.01
N SER A 350 -1.39 -8.61 11.68
CA SER A 350 -2.70 -8.56 11.02
C SER A 350 -3.14 -7.16 10.61
N ASP A 351 -2.60 -6.10 11.21
CA ASP A 351 -2.90 -4.72 10.86
C ASP A 351 -2.21 -4.30 9.56
N ASN A 352 -0.99 -4.75 9.30
CA ASN A 352 -0.27 -4.43 8.07
C ASN A 352 -1.02 -4.87 6.80
N PRO A 353 -1.30 -6.17 6.54
CA PRO A 353 -2.02 -6.56 5.34
C PRO A 353 -3.42 -5.96 5.26
N THR A 354 -4.03 -5.72 6.42
CA THR A 354 -5.35 -5.11 6.48
C THR A 354 -5.29 -3.64 6.09
N SER A 355 -4.32 -2.89 6.60
CA SER A 355 -4.03 -1.48 6.30
C SER A 355 -3.77 -1.28 4.80
N THR A 356 -2.84 -2.03 4.23
CA THR A 356 -2.49 -1.99 2.80
C THR A 356 -3.72 -2.13 1.89
N TRP A 357 -4.55 -3.15 2.11
CA TRP A 357 -5.73 -3.35 1.26
C TRP A 357 -6.88 -2.41 1.59
N GLY A 358 -7.01 -2.00 2.85
CA GLY A 358 -7.93 -0.95 3.25
C GLY A 358 -7.63 0.35 2.53
N GLY A 359 -6.37 0.73 2.43
CA GLY A 359 -5.89 1.87 1.67
C GLY A 359 -6.15 1.74 0.18
N LEU A 360 -5.74 0.61 -0.43
CA LEU A 360 -5.92 0.36 -1.87
C LEU A 360 -7.41 0.38 -2.27
N ILE A 361 -8.25 -0.36 -1.56
CA ILE A 361 -9.69 -0.40 -1.84
C ILE A 361 -10.31 0.97 -1.57
N GLY A 362 -9.91 1.62 -0.48
CA GLY A 362 -10.33 2.97 -0.15
C GLY A 362 -10.01 3.97 -1.27
N PHE A 363 -8.82 3.89 -1.86
CA PHE A 363 -8.48 4.67 -3.05
C PHE A 363 -9.39 4.37 -4.25
N LEU A 364 -9.67 3.10 -4.49
CA LEU A 364 -10.51 2.71 -5.65
C LEU A 364 -11.94 3.21 -5.53
N ILE A 365 -12.53 3.16 -4.33
CA ILE A 365 -13.95 3.48 -4.13
C ILE A 365 -14.21 4.93 -3.66
N GLY A 366 -13.21 5.59 -3.04
CA GLY A 366 -13.32 6.95 -2.53
C GLY A 366 -14.10 7.06 -1.21
N LYS A 367 -14.03 8.26 -0.61
CA LYS A 367 -14.62 8.56 0.70
C LYS A 367 -16.09 8.19 0.81
N GLU A 368 -16.90 8.69 -0.13
CA GLU A 368 -18.37 8.56 -0.06
C GLU A 368 -18.84 7.11 -0.10
N MET A 369 -18.12 6.25 -0.82
CA MET A 369 -18.46 4.82 -0.85
C MET A 369 -18.05 4.13 0.44
N ILE A 370 -16.90 4.49 1.04
CA ILE A 370 -16.50 3.98 2.36
C ILE A 370 -17.61 4.32 3.38
N GLU A 371 -18.04 5.58 3.44
CA GLU A 371 -19.10 6.01 4.36
C GLU A 371 -20.43 5.27 4.14
N ARG A 372 -20.77 4.97 2.89
CA ARG A 372 -21.96 4.14 2.56
C ARG A 372 -21.80 2.69 3.04
N GLU A 373 -20.66 2.07 2.79
CA GLU A 373 -20.40 0.68 3.17
C GLU A 373 -20.49 0.49 4.69
N PHE A 374 -20.02 1.46 5.45
CA PHE A 374 -20.10 1.44 6.91
C PHE A 374 -21.38 2.08 7.47
N ASN A 375 -22.19 2.72 6.63
CA ASN A 375 -23.41 3.45 7.00
C ASN A 375 -23.17 4.48 8.12
N THR A 376 -22.08 5.24 8.03
CA THR A 376 -21.69 6.27 9.00
C THR A 376 -20.75 7.29 8.34
N ASN A 377 -20.70 8.50 8.91
CA ASN A 377 -19.67 9.47 8.59
C ASN A 377 -18.48 9.29 9.53
N PHE A 378 -17.30 9.60 9.04
CA PHE A 378 -16.06 9.43 9.79
C PHE A 378 -15.35 10.74 10.07
N SER A 379 -14.56 10.75 11.13
CA SER A 379 -13.60 11.81 11.38
C SER A 379 -12.62 11.94 10.21
N SER A 380 -12.35 13.17 9.81
CA SER A 380 -11.25 13.49 8.90
C SER A 380 -9.95 13.84 9.64
N LYS A 381 -9.97 13.96 10.97
CA LYS A 381 -8.83 14.42 11.78
C LYS A 381 -7.83 13.30 11.99
N PHE A 382 -6.55 13.60 11.85
CA PHE A 382 -5.43 12.66 11.99
C PHE A 382 -4.36 13.24 12.89
N ASN A 383 -3.82 12.44 13.80
CA ASN A 383 -2.77 12.83 14.73
C ASN A 383 -1.47 12.07 14.44
N ILE A 384 -0.56 12.69 13.67
CA ILE A 384 0.76 12.11 13.40
C ILE A 384 1.68 12.12 14.63
N HIS A 385 1.46 12.98 15.60
CA HIS A 385 2.27 13.01 16.82
C HIS A 385 1.98 11.88 17.81
N ARG A 386 1.01 10.98 17.51
CA ARG A 386 0.90 9.75 18.31
C ARG A 386 2.22 8.95 18.22
N THR A 387 2.76 8.77 17.03
CA THR A 387 3.96 7.95 16.79
C THR A 387 5.19 8.77 16.37
N ARG A 388 5.02 9.91 15.74
CA ARG A 388 6.08 10.78 15.21
C ARG A 388 6.13 12.12 15.93
N GLN A 389 7.03 13.02 15.52
CA GLN A 389 7.23 14.33 16.17
C GLN A 389 7.61 15.41 15.15
N ASN A 390 7.62 16.67 15.61
CA ASN A 390 8.12 17.85 14.88
C ASN A 390 7.37 18.16 13.57
N PHE A 391 6.11 17.73 13.46
CA PHE A 391 5.24 18.16 12.37
C PHE A 391 4.45 19.43 12.74
N PRO A 392 3.97 20.21 11.73
CA PRO A 392 3.16 21.41 11.95
C PRO A 392 1.89 21.13 12.78
N ASN A 393 1.21 22.19 13.23
CA ASN A 393 -0.08 22.14 13.90
C ASN A 393 -0.15 21.17 15.10
N LYS A 394 0.97 21.00 15.82
CA LYS A 394 1.10 20.02 16.92
C LYS A 394 0.76 18.60 16.50
N GLY A 395 1.00 18.25 15.24
CA GLY A 395 0.75 16.92 14.69
C GLY A 395 -0.69 16.65 14.29
N ILE A 396 -1.59 17.61 14.43
CA ILE A 396 -2.99 17.44 13.98
C ILE A 396 -3.11 17.86 12.53
N ASP A 397 -3.57 16.93 11.71
CA ASP A 397 -3.84 17.11 10.30
C ASP A 397 -5.26 16.63 9.96
N SER A 398 -5.61 16.60 8.67
CA SER A 398 -6.87 16.05 8.19
C SER A 398 -6.66 15.31 6.87
N PHE A 399 -7.44 14.29 6.61
CA PHE A 399 -7.40 13.55 5.35
C PHE A 399 -7.66 14.46 4.14
N ILE A 400 -8.42 15.55 4.31
CA ILE A 400 -8.62 16.58 3.28
C ILE A 400 -7.28 17.25 2.94
N HIS A 401 -6.54 17.69 3.96
CA HIS A 401 -5.24 18.34 3.76
C HIS A 401 -4.20 17.32 3.27
N MET A 402 -4.16 16.12 3.83
CA MET A 402 -3.27 15.03 3.41
C MET A 402 -3.48 14.68 1.93
N ALA A 403 -4.73 14.59 1.47
CA ALA A 403 -5.05 14.38 0.06
C ALA A 403 -4.59 15.56 -0.82
N ALA A 404 -4.79 16.82 -0.37
CA ALA A 404 -4.34 18.00 -1.09
C ALA A 404 -2.80 18.06 -1.19
N GLU A 405 -2.08 17.67 -0.14
CA GLU A 405 -0.61 17.56 -0.17
C GLU A 405 -0.15 16.44 -1.13
N GLY A 406 -0.87 15.31 -1.17
CA GLY A 406 -0.63 14.25 -2.16
C GLY A 406 -0.83 14.73 -3.60
N ILE A 407 -1.86 15.55 -3.88
CA ILE A 407 -2.07 16.17 -5.21
C ILE A 407 -0.87 17.02 -5.62
N LYS A 408 -0.25 17.77 -4.70
CA LYS A 408 0.96 18.56 -5.02
C LYS A 408 2.14 17.67 -5.44
N VAL A 409 2.31 16.53 -4.77
CA VAL A 409 3.33 15.55 -5.19
C VAL A 409 3.03 15.03 -6.58
N VAL A 410 1.78 14.63 -6.87
CA VAL A 410 1.37 14.13 -8.19
C VAL A 410 1.52 15.22 -9.26
N ASP A 411 1.15 16.47 -8.97
CA ASP A 411 1.34 17.62 -9.89
C ASP A 411 2.80 17.70 -10.33
N ARG A 412 3.74 17.69 -9.36
CA ARG A 412 5.19 17.74 -9.64
C ARG A 412 5.64 16.53 -10.46
N VAL A 413 5.23 15.33 -10.08
CA VAL A 413 5.59 14.10 -10.80
C VAL A 413 5.08 14.14 -12.24
N VAL A 414 3.84 14.57 -12.47
CA VAL A 414 3.26 14.67 -13.80
C VAL A 414 4.04 15.66 -14.68
N GLU A 415 4.34 16.85 -14.18
CA GLU A 415 5.02 17.88 -14.98
C GLU A 415 6.51 17.59 -15.18
N GLU A 416 7.22 17.28 -14.09
CA GLU A 416 8.68 17.18 -14.13
C GLU A 416 9.17 15.84 -14.67
N GLU A 417 8.51 14.75 -14.30
CA GLU A 417 9.01 13.40 -14.54
C GLU A 417 8.27 12.70 -15.68
N LEU A 418 6.95 12.76 -15.70
CA LEU A 418 6.14 12.07 -16.68
C LEU A 418 5.97 12.86 -18.00
N LYS A 419 6.45 14.13 -18.03
CA LYS A 419 6.30 15.03 -19.18
C LYS A 419 4.83 15.24 -19.58
N GLY A 420 3.97 15.22 -18.58
CA GLY A 420 2.56 15.51 -18.70
C GLY A 420 2.27 16.99 -18.50
N GLU A 421 1.00 17.34 -18.52
CA GLU A 421 0.51 18.70 -18.39
C GLU A 421 -0.63 18.78 -17.38
N ILE A 422 -0.75 19.90 -16.66
CA ILE A 422 -1.90 20.21 -15.81
C ILE A 422 -2.85 21.12 -16.58
N ASN A 423 -4.04 20.61 -16.89
CA ASN A 423 -5.11 21.42 -17.46
C ASN A 423 -5.92 22.09 -16.34
N LEU A 424 -5.61 23.33 -16.02
CA LEU A 424 -6.26 24.08 -14.93
C LEU A 424 -7.74 24.37 -15.21
N ILE A 425 -8.18 24.46 -16.49
CA ILE A 425 -9.58 24.72 -16.84
C ILE A 425 -10.45 23.51 -16.54
N LYS A 426 -9.98 22.33 -16.92
CA LYS A 426 -10.68 21.07 -16.68
C LYS A 426 -10.36 20.45 -15.31
N ASN A 427 -9.36 20.95 -14.62
CA ASN A 427 -8.78 20.39 -13.40
C ASN A 427 -8.36 18.92 -13.59
N THR A 428 -7.58 18.65 -14.66
CA THR A 428 -7.11 17.31 -15.00
C THR A 428 -5.61 17.27 -15.25
N TRP A 429 -5.02 16.10 -15.11
CA TRP A 429 -3.70 15.78 -15.67
C TRP A 429 -3.85 15.17 -17.06
N LEU A 430 -2.95 15.54 -17.95
CA LEU A 430 -2.74 14.93 -19.25
C LEU A 430 -1.40 14.19 -19.20
N ILE A 431 -1.42 12.88 -19.05
CA ILE A 431 -0.22 12.05 -18.91
C ILE A 431 0.05 11.35 -20.25
N PRO A 432 1.23 11.53 -20.90
CA PRO A 432 1.54 10.86 -22.16
C PRO A 432 1.41 9.35 -22.04
N VAL A 433 0.89 8.69 -23.08
CA VAL A 433 0.75 7.22 -23.11
C VAL A 433 2.12 6.51 -23.17
N LYS A 434 3.14 7.19 -23.69
CA LYS A 434 4.53 6.71 -23.77
C LYS A 434 5.51 7.83 -23.46
#